data_d2c19490a14bbedb59484bfa3927e019
#
_entry.id   d2c19490a14bbedb59484bfa3927e019
#
_cell.length_a   1.000
_cell.length_b   1.000
_cell.length_c   1.000
_cell.angle_alpha   90.00
_cell.angle_beta   90.00
_cell.angle_gamma   90.00
#
_symmetry.space_group_name_H-M   'P 1'
#
loop_
_entity.id
_entity.type
_entity.pdbx_description
1 polymer ?
#
loop_
_entity_poly.entity_id
_entity_poly.type
_entity_poly.pdbx_seq_one_letter_code
_entity_poly.pdbx_strand_id
1 'polypeptide(L)'
;MARKFIKVVLHGGLGNQLFQYLLAKILIVKHPQYEIKMIDDFLSKYNVVRNFELSNILNGCEGQFCSADWLIRLRLPKIMGRLSRTGESIIRIPCYGYIVDGYYQSVDSYLTFSDGSIASAIQSIRAAVKKRNILIQPLKNKVRHLRLTDFFKSDQDARVYVRKCLTEVVSDLDFVTDQEDLMLDELKHFKSHFKVNLIPTSHMQAWDLVTLMSSYKQIITNGSTLPMWTAILAKTELITSNKNHFALWSKLVRL
;
A
#
# COMPACT_ATOMS: atom_id res chain seq x y z
N MET A 1 -0.58 -5.27 -35.86
CA MET A 1 -1.23 -4.28 -34.97
C MET A 1 -0.23 -3.82 -33.92
N ALA A 2 -0.17 -2.50 -33.64
CA ALA A 2 0.70 -2.00 -32.57
C ALA A 2 0.25 -2.53 -31.21
N ARG A 3 1.21 -2.99 -30.37
CA ARG A 3 0.91 -3.44 -29.00
C ARG A 3 0.41 -2.26 -28.17
N LYS A 4 -0.65 -2.46 -27.42
CA LYS A 4 -1.21 -1.47 -26.50
C LYS A 4 -0.78 -1.76 -25.07
N PHE A 5 -0.54 -0.70 -24.30
CA PHE A 5 0.03 -0.82 -22.97
C PHE A 5 -0.84 -0.13 -21.91
N ILE A 6 -0.77 -0.65 -20.69
CA ILE A 6 -1.18 0.05 -19.48
C ILE A 6 0.11 0.48 -18.78
N LYS A 7 0.45 1.76 -18.89
CA LYS A 7 1.64 2.33 -18.26
C LYS A 7 1.31 2.83 -16.87
N VAL A 8 1.98 2.27 -15.87
CA VAL A 8 1.75 2.57 -14.46
C VAL A 8 2.92 3.41 -13.96
N VAL A 9 2.63 4.65 -13.61
CA VAL A 9 3.60 5.56 -12.98
C VAL A 9 3.65 5.24 -11.50
N LEU A 10 4.80 4.72 -11.04
CA LEU A 10 4.96 4.28 -9.66
C LEU A 10 5.28 5.44 -8.73
N HIS A 11 4.60 5.46 -7.59
CA HIS A 11 4.77 6.45 -6.53
C HIS A 11 4.78 5.79 -5.16
N GLY A 12 5.65 6.29 -4.28
CA GLY A 12 5.70 5.88 -2.88
C GLY A 12 6.17 4.45 -2.63
N GLY A 13 5.96 3.94 -1.43
CA GLY A 13 6.36 2.58 -1.03
C GLY A 13 5.37 1.52 -1.48
N LEU A 14 5.62 0.25 -1.10
CA LEU A 14 4.89 -0.94 -1.54
C LEU A 14 3.37 -0.80 -1.45
N GLY A 15 2.84 -0.26 -0.34
CA GLY A 15 1.38 -0.11 -0.20
C GLY A 15 0.77 0.78 -1.29
N ASN A 16 1.44 1.85 -1.68
CA ASN A 16 1.00 2.72 -2.77
C ASN A 16 1.16 2.04 -4.13
N GLN A 17 2.28 1.38 -4.35
CA GLN A 17 2.54 0.63 -5.58
C GLN A 17 1.50 -0.47 -5.80
N LEU A 18 1.02 -1.12 -4.73
CA LEU A 18 -0.04 -2.13 -4.81
C LEU A 18 -1.39 -1.55 -5.26
N PHE A 19 -1.75 -0.32 -4.86
CA PHE A 19 -2.95 0.33 -5.37
C PHE A 19 -2.84 0.65 -6.86
N GLN A 20 -1.70 1.16 -7.29
CA GLN A 20 -1.43 1.45 -8.69
C GLN A 20 -1.47 0.18 -9.54
N TYR A 21 -0.91 -0.90 -9.02
CA TYR A 21 -0.94 -2.22 -9.66
C TYR A 21 -2.34 -2.82 -9.70
N LEU A 22 -3.13 -2.71 -8.62
CA LEU A 22 -4.53 -3.15 -8.60
C LEU A 22 -5.31 -2.51 -9.74
N LEU A 23 -5.16 -1.19 -9.92
CA LEU A 23 -5.85 -0.49 -10.99
C LEU A 23 -5.43 -0.98 -12.38
N ALA A 24 -4.13 -1.21 -12.59
CA ALA A 24 -3.64 -1.81 -13.83
C ALA A 24 -4.24 -3.20 -14.06
N LYS A 25 -4.34 -4.04 -13.03
CA LYS A 25 -4.96 -5.37 -13.11
C LYS A 25 -6.45 -5.28 -13.44
N ILE A 26 -7.19 -4.31 -12.88
CA ILE A 26 -8.59 -4.08 -13.23
C ILE A 26 -8.73 -3.69 -14.71
N LEU A 27 -7.85 -2.83 -15.21
CA LEU A 27 -7.83 -2.45 -16.63
C LEU A 27 -7.49 -3.65 -17.54
N ILE A 28 -6.60 -4.53 -17.13
CA ILE A 28 -6.29 -5.78 -17.87
C ILE A 28 -7.51 -6.71 -17.94
N VAL A 29 -8.31 -6.80 -16.88
CA VAL A 29 -9.55 -7.60 -16.92
C VAL A 29 -10.49 -7.09 -18.02
N LYS A 30 -10.56 -5.76 -18.24
CA LYS A 30 -11.35 -5.15 -19.31
C LYS A 30 -10.68 -5.21 -20.68
N HIS A 31 -9.37 -5.25 -20.71
CA HIS A 31 -8.55 -5.17 -21.92
C HIS A 31 -7.44 -6.23 -21.90
N PRO A 32 -7.74 -7.53 -22.01
CA PRO A 32 -6.78 -8.62 -21.83
C PRO A 32 -5.66 -8.64 -22.88
N GLN A 33 -5.85 -7.92 -23.99
CA GLN A 33 -4.86 -7.78 -25.07
C GLN A 33 -3.79 -6.72 -24.76
N TYR A 34 -3.87 -6.00 -23.63
CA TYR A 34 -2.89 -4.99 -23.24
C TYR A 34 -1.82 -5.58 -22.33
N GLU A 35 -0.63 -5.00 -22.35
CA GLU A 35 0.47 -5.36 -21.45
C GLU A 35 0.69 -4.26 -20.41
N ILE A 36 1.01 -4.66 -19.17
CA ILE A 36 1.35 -3.70 -18.10
C ILE A 36 2.84 -3.36 -18.23
N LYS A 37 3.13 -2.06 -18.21
CA LYS A 37 4.50 -1.51 -18.16
C LYS A 37 4.64 -0.61 -16.92
N MET A 38 5.67 -0.87 -16.13
CA MET A 38 5.97 -0.08 -14.93
C MET A 38 6.93 1.06 -15.28
N ILE A 39 6.69 2.23 -14.69
CA ILE A 39 7.55 3.41 -14.82
C ILE A 39 7.99 3.81 -13.43
N ASP A 40 9.25 3.59 -13.12
CA ASP A 40 9.87 3.83 -11.80
C ASP A 40 10.72 5.10 -11.74
N ASP A 41 10.87 5.82 -12.83
CA ASP A 41 11.68 7.05 -12.98
C ASP A 41 11.42 8.08 -11.86
N PHE A 42 10.30 7.98 -11.16
CA PHE A 42 9.87 8.94 -10.14
C PHE A 42 10.11 8.45 -8.71
N LEU A 43 10.43 7.18 -8.49
CA LEU A 43 10.62 6.63 -7.14
C LEU A 43 11.83 7.25 -6.42
N SER A 44 12.89 7.56 -7.14
CA SER A 44 14.10 8.19 -6.61
C SER A 44 13.95 9.69 -6.32
N LYS A 45 12.86 10.33 -6.74
CA LYS A 45 12.65 11.78 -6.61
C LYS A 45 11.94 12.20 -5.33
N TYR A 46 11.66 11.26 -4.43
CA TYR A 46 11.07 11.55 -3.14
C TYR A 46 12.14 11.87 -2.10
N ASN A 47 11.80 12.66 -1.08
CA ASN A 47 12.69 12.94 0.05
C ASN A 47 13.15 11.64 0.75
N VAL A 48 12.32 10.62 0.76
CA VAL A 48 12.68 9.26 1.16
C VAL A 48 12.73 8.42 -0.12
N VAL A 49 13.93 7.97 -0.49
CA VAL A 49 14.14 7.10 -1.66
C VAL A 49 13.27 5.85 -1.51
N ARG A 50 12.53 5.53 -2.56
CA ARG A 50 11.66 4.36 -2.62
C ARG A 50 12.17 3.39 -3.66
N ASN A 51 12.15 2.11 -3.32
CA ASN A 51 12.51 1.04 -4.23
C ASN A 51 11.31 0.51 -4.99
N PHE A 52 11.58 -0.17 -6.08
CA PHE A 52 10.57 -0.94 -6.78
C PHE A 52 10.30 -2.25 -6.03
N GLU A 53 9.18 -2.28 -5.32
CA GLU A 53 8.85 -3.36 -4.37
C GLU A 53 7.98 -4.46 -5.00
N LEU A 54 7.32 -4.20 -6.13
CA LEU A 54 6.39 -5.15 -6.75
C LEU A 54 7.09 -6.35 -7.42
N SER A 55 8.42 -6.31 -7.62
CA SER A 55 9.18 -7.35 -8.28
C SER A 55 8.91 -8.76 -7.74
N ASN A 56 8.61 -8.86 -6.44
CA ASN A 56 8.35 -10.14 -5.78
C ASN A 56 7.05 -10.82 -6.23
N ILE A 57 6.10 -10.07 -6.79
CA ILE A 57 4.79 -10.61 -7.19
C ILE A 57 4.49 -10.49 -8.69
N LEU A 58 5.32 -9.78 -9.43
CA LEU A 58 5.14 -9.64 -10.87
C LEU A 58 5.49 -10.94 -11.60
N ASN A 59 4.73 -11.23 -12.64
CA ASN A 59 4.97 -12.37 -13.53
C ASN A 59 5.61 -11.88 -14.83
N GLY A 60 6.81 -12.36 -15.16
CA GLY A 60 7.43 -12.26 -16.48
C GLY A 60 7.30 -10.88 -17.17
N CYS A 61 6.37 -10.76 -18.13
CA CYS A 61 6.19 -9.54 -18.93
C CYS A 61 5.66 -8.33 -18.13
N GLU A 62 5.00 -8.54 -16.99
CA GLU A 62 4.44 -7.44 -16.17
C GLU A 62 5.52 -6.58 -15.49
N GLY A 63 6.72 -7.13 -15.34
CA GLY A 63 7.87 -6.44 -14.75
C GLY A 63 8.73 -5.65 -15.74
N GLN A 64 8.31 -5.53 -16.99
CA GLN A 64 9.09 -4.77 -17.95
C GLN A 64 9.00 -3.28 -17.65
N PHE A 65 10.13 -2.69 -17.31
CA PHE A 65 10.26 -1.25 -17.19
C PHE A 65 10.22 -0.58 -18.58
N CYS A 66 9.62 0.58 -18.63
CA CYS A 66 9.81 1.48 -19.75
C CYS A 66 10.18 2.86 -19.21
N SER A 67 11.04 3.55 -19.92
CA SER A 67 11.30 4.96 -19.63
C SER A 67 10.00 5.77 -19.78
N ALA A 68 9.87 6.80 -18.97
CA ALA A 68 8.74 7.71 -19.09
C ALA A 68 8.71 8.32 -20.49
N ASP A 69 7.59 8.16 -21.17
CA ASP A 69 7.35 8.85 -22.44
C ASP A 69 7.38 10.37 -22.24
N TRP A 70 7.60 11.10 -23.33
CA TRP A 70 7.59 12.57 -23.30
C TRP A 70 6.30 13.14 -22.67
N LEU A 71 5.14 12.52 -22.90
CA LEU A 71 3.85 12.88 -22.28
C LEU A 71 3.89 12.79 -20.75
N ILE A 72 4.52 11.75 -20.22
CA ILE A 72 4.66 11.53 -18.78
C ILE A 72 5.73 12.48 -18.23
N ARG A 73 6.84 12.69 -18.96
CA ARG A 73 7.90 13.64 -18.58
C ARG A 73 7.41 15.08 -18.53
N LEU A 74 6.52 15.48 -19.43
CA LEU A 74 5.83 16.78 -19.40
C LEU A 74 4.80 16.90 -18.28
N ARG A 75 4.63 15.86 -17.45
CA ARG A 75 3.67 15.80 -16.34
C ARG A 75 2.21 16.05 -16.77
N LEU A 76 1.88 15.79 -18.03
CA LEU A 76 0.50 15.88 -18.52
C LEU A 76 -0.50 15.11 -17.63
N PRO A 77 -0.19 13.87 -17.16
CA PRO A 77 -1.04 13.18 -16.20
C PRO A 77 -1.30 14.00 -14.93
N LYS A 78 -0.27 14.66 -14.36
CA LYS A 78 -0.44 15.50 -13.17
C LYS A 78 -1.26 16.76 -13.44
N ILE A 79 -1.13 17.34 -14.62
CA ILE A 79 -1.95 18.50 -15.03
C ILE A 79 -3.41 18.07 -15.13
N MET A 80 -3.69 16.95 -15.78
CA MET A 80 -5.04 16.40 -15.91
C MET A 80 -5.59 15.91 -14.56
N GLY A 81 -4.76 15.30 -13.71
CA GLY A 81 -5.12 14.88 -12.36
C GLY A 81 -5.41 16.05 -11.41
N ARG A 82 -4.77 17.22 -11.61
CA ARG A 82 -5.12 18.47 -10.87
C ARG A 82 -6.49 19.02 -11.25
N LEU A 83 -7.00 18.67 -12.42
CA LEU A 83 -8.36 18.97 -12.84
C LEU A 83 -9.38 17.98 -12.26
N SER A 84 -8.92 16.83 -11.76
CA SER A 84 -9.73 15.90 -10.98
C SER A 84 -9.64 16.24 -9.50
N ARG A 85 -10.74 16.12 -8.75
CA ARG A 85 -10.78 16.39 -7.29
C ARG A 85 -9.85 15.49 -6.48
N THR A 86 -9.41 14.38 -7.02
CA THR A 86 -8.61 13.34 -6.33
C THR A 86 -7.13 13.42 -6.63
N GLY A 87 -6.68 14.23 -7.60
CA GLY A 87 -5.30 14.26 -8.06
C GLY A 87 -4.84 12.98 -8.77
N GLU A 88 -5.78 12.08 -9.08
CA GLU A 88 -5.56 10.79 -9.74
C GLU A 88 -5.99 10.87 -11.20
N SER A 89 -5.25 10.25 -12.10
CA SER A 89 -5.58 10.26 -13.51
C SER A 89 -5.43 8.89 -14.16
N ILE A 90 -6.50 8.46 -14.84
CA ILE A 90 -6.47 7.35 -15.79
C ILE A 90 -6.69 7.97 -17.16
N ILE A 91 -5.61 8.08 -17.93
CA ILE A 91 -5.66 8.71 -19.26
C ILE A 91 -5.69 7.61 -20.30
N ARG A 92 -6.76 7.58 -21.10
CA ARG A 92 -6.83 6.75 -22.29
C ARG A 92 -6.23 7.52 -23.48
N ILE A 93 -5.19 6.97 -24.10
CA ILE A 93 -4.61 7.51 -25.32
C ILE A 93 -5.03 6.59 -26.47
N PRO A 94 -5.83 7.07 -27.44
CA PRO A 94 -6.19 6.29 -28.62
C PRO A 94 -4.93 5.69 -29.26
N CYS A 95 -5.00 4.46 -29.75
CA CYS A 95 -3.88 3.71 -30.35
C CYS A 95 -2.73 3.33 -29.41
N TYR A 96 -2.63 3.88 -28.18
CA TYR A 96 -1.51 3.66 -27.26
C TYR A 96 -1.87 2.79 -26.05
N GLY A 97 -3.04 3.04 -25.43
CA GLY A 97 -3.51 2.35 -24.24
C GLY A 97 -3.88 3.28 -23.09
N TYR A 98 -3.41 2.98 -21.89
CA TYR A 98 -3.71 3.75 -20.68
C TYR A 98 -2.43 4.22 -19.99
N ILE A 99 -2.51 5.40 -19.37
CA ILE A 99 -1.55 5.87 -18.37
C ILE A 99 -2.29 5.95 -17.03
N VAL A 100 -1.73 5.29 -16.01
CA VAL A 100 -2.21 5.26 -14.64
C VAL A 100 -1.22 6.07 -13.80
N ASP A 101 -1.65 7.22 -13.28
CA ASP A 101 -0.82 8.12 -12.46
C ASP A 101 -1.63 8.62 -11.26
N GLY A 102 -1.21 8.32 -10.04
CA GLY A 102 -1.88 8.66 -8.80
C GLY A 102 -1.73 7.58 -7.74
N TYR A 103 -2.33 7.82 -6.56
CA TYR A 103 -2.23 6.91 -5.41
C TYR A 103 -3.39 5.91 -5.29
N TYR A 104 -4.58 6.26 -5.78
CA TYR A 104 -5.79 5.40 -5.81
C TYR A 104 -6.16 4.78 -4.46
N GLN A 105 -6.11 5.59 -3.41
CA GLN A 105 -6.35 5.18 -2.01
C GLN A 105 -7.78 5.46 -1.53
N SER A 106 -8.66 5.89 -2.43
CA SER A 106 -10.06 6.20 -2.15
C SER A 106 -11.00 5.19 -2.78
N VAL A 107 -12.15 4.94 -2.16
CA VAL A 107 -13.24 4.16 -2.76
C VAL A 107 -13.67 4.77 -4.08
N ASP A 108 -13.67 6.10 -4.19
CA ASP A 108 -14.08 6.83 -5.40
C ASP A 108 -13.26 6.45 -6.63
N SER A 109 -11.99 6.10 -6.46
CA SER A 109 -11.12 5.64 -7.53
C SER A 109 -11.62 4.35 -8.21
N TYR A 110 -12.49 3.61 -7.56
CA TYR A 110 -12.99 2.30 -8.00
C TYR A 110 -14.48 2.29 -8.37
N LEU A 111 -15.21 3.42 -8.20
CA LEU A 111 -16.65 3.46 -8.45
C LEU A 111 -17.05 3.18 -9.91
N THR A 112 -16.16 3.45 -10.85
CA THR A 112 -16.40 3.24 -12.30
C THR A 112 -16.15 1.80 -12.75
N PHE A 113 -15.69 0.93 -11.85
CA PHE A 113 -15.39 -0.47 -12.13
C PHE A 113 -16.42 -1.39 -11.49
N SER A 114 -16.74 -2.50 -12.18
CA SER A 114 -17.60 -3.53 -11.60
C SER A 114 -16.88 -4.25 -10.45
N ASP A 115 -17.64 -4.68 -9.44
CA ASP A 115 -17.08 -5.44 -8.33
C ASP A 115 -16.43 -6.75 -8.80
N GLY A 116 -16.95 -7.38 -9.86
CA GLY A 116 -16.34 -8.56 -10.48
C GLY A 116 -14.96 -8.30 -11.06
N SER A 117 -14.75 -7.14 -11.70
CA SER A 117 -13.41 -6.77 -12.22
C SER A 117 -12.43 -6.50 -11.08
N ILE A 118 -12.89 -5.83 -10.02
CA ILE A 118 -12.08 -5.56 -8.83
C ILE A 118 -11.72 -6.88 -8.13
N ALA A 119 -12.71 -7.76 -7.92
CA ALA A 119 -12.52 -9.08 -7.30
C ALA A 119 -11.49 -9.92 -8.06
N SER A 120 -11.62 -10.01 -9.38
CA SER A 120 -10.67 -10.73 -10.24
C SER A 120 -9.26 -10.20 -10.11
N ALA A 121 -9.09 -8.87 -10.11
CA ALA A 121 -7.80 -8.24 -9.94
C ALA A 121 -7.17 -8.53 -8.56
N ILE A 122 -7.94 -8.41 -7.47
CA ILE A 122 -7.49 -8.73 -6.11
C ILE A 122 -7.11 -10.21 -5.99
N GLN A 123 -7.92 -11.12 -6.52
CA GLN A 123 -7.62 -12.55 -6.51
C GLN A 123 -6.33 -12.87 -7.26
N SER A 124 -6.09 -12.20 -8.40
CA SER A 124 -4.82 -12.32 -9.13
C SER A 124 -3.62 -11.89 -8.28
N ILE A 125 -3.72 -10.77 -7.55
CA ILE A 125 -2.66 -10.30 -6.66
C ILE A 125 -2.47 -11.27 -5.49
N ARG A 126 -3.56 -11.72 -4.84
CA ARG A 126 -3.51 -12.73 -3.77
C ARG A 126 -2.84 -14.03 -4.21
N ALA A 127 -3.16 -14.52 -5.41
CA ALA A 127 -2.56 -15.71 -5.97
C ALA A 127 -1.05 -15.54 -6.18
N ALA A 128 -0.60 -14.38 -6.69
CA ALA A 128 0.81 -14.08 -6.86
C ALA A 128 1.57 -14.04 -5.53
N VAL A 129 1.00 -13.38 -4.52
CA VAL A 129 1.54 -13.30 -3.16
C VAL A 129 1.61 -14.68 -2.50
N LYS A 130 0.54 -15.48 -2.62
CA LYS A 130 0.49 -16.86 -2.10
C LYS A 130 1.55 -17.75 -2.74
N LYS A 131 1.75 -17.65 -4.07
CA LYS A 131 2.78 -18.41 -4.79
C LYS A 131 4.20 -18.15 -4.26
N ARG A 132 4.44 -16.99 -3.68
CA ARG A 132 5.73 -16.61 -3.09
C ARG A 132 5.84 -16.91 -1.59
N ASN A 133 4.82 -17.55 -1.00
CA ASN A 133 4.76 -17.88 0.43
C ASN A 133 4.94 -16.66 1.35
N ILE A 134 4.49 -15.48 0.90
CA ILE A 134 4.63 -14.22 1.65
C ILE A 134 3.65 -14.19 2.84
N LEU A 135 2.45 -14.76 2.70
CA LEU A 135 1.44 -14.71 3.75
C LEU A 135 1.56 -15.90 4.69
N ILE A 136 1.47 -15.61 6.00
CA ILE A 136 1.46 -16.61 7.08
C ILE A 136 0.03 -16.67 7.66
N GLN A 137 -0.39 -17.85 8.10
CA GLN A 137 -1.67 -17.97 8.80
C GLN A 137 -1.66 -17.19 10.12
N PRO A 138 -2.72 -16.44 10.44
CA PRO A 138 -2.76 -15.61 11.63
C PRO A 138 -2.87 -16.46 12.90
N LEU A 139 -1.78 -16.55 13.64
CA LEU A 139 -1.68 -17.24 14.94
C LEU A 139 -1.68 -16.26 16.11
N LYS A 140 -1.18 -15.04 15.90
CA LYS A 140 -1.07 -13.98 16.91
C LYS A 140 -2.35 -13.13 16.97
N ASN A 141 -2.58 -12.46 18.07
CA ASN A 141 -3.83 -11.71 18.26
C ASN A 141 -3.81 -10.36 17.54
N LYS A 142 -2.96 -9.43 18.00
CA LYS A 142 -3.01 -8.04 17.55
C LYS A 142 -1.62 -7.46 17.30
N VAL A 143 -1.51 -6.64 16.25
CA VAL A 143 -0.33 -5.79 16.00
C VAL A 143 -0.77 -4.36 15.72
N ARG A 144 -0.04 -3.37 16.27
CA ARG A 144 -0.21 -1.96 15.93
C ARG A 144 1.00 -1.48 15.12
N HIS A 145 0.74 -1.10 13.89
CA HIS A 145 1.75 -0.49 13.03
C HIS A 145 1.66 1.04 13.13
N LEU A 146 2.73 1.67 13.55
CA LEU A 146 2.87 3.11 13.67
C LEU A 146 3.85 3.63 12.61
N ARG A 147 3.35 4.43 11.68
CA ARG A 147 4.17 5.22 10.79
C ARG A 147 4.42 6.57 11.40
N LEU A 148 5.65 6.85 11.81
CA LEU A 148 6.00 8.05 12.58
C LEU A 148 6.83 9.05 11.78
N THR A 149 7.72 8.60 10.87
CA THR A 149 8.69 9.45 10.17
C THR A 149 8.09 10.57 9.34
N ASP A 150 7.05 10.27 8.55
CA ASP A 150 6.45 11.23 7.61
C ASP A 150 4.99 11.61 7.94
N PHE A 151 4.47 11.12 9.07
CA PHE A 151 3.12 11.44 9.55
C PHE A 151 3.08 12.60 10.54
N PHE A 152 4.21 12.91 11.16
CA PHE A 152 4.32 13.96 12.16
C PHE A 152 5.35 15.00 11.76
N LYS A 153 5.10 16.26 12.15
CA LYS A 153 5.98 17.39 11.82
C LYS A 153 7.22 17.44 12.71
N SER A 154 7.16 16.83 13.87
CA SER A 154 8.26 16.79 14.84
C SER A 154 8.25 15.48 15.63
N ASP A 155 9.41 15.13 16.20
CA ASP A 155 9.52 13.99 17.11
C ASP A 155 8.65 14.17 18.36
N GLN A 156 8.44 15.41 18.81
CA GLN A 156 7.57 15.67 19.95
C GLN A 156 6.12 15.31 19.66
N ASP A 157 5.60 15.63 18.46
CA ASP A 157 4.25 15.24 18.05
C ASP A 157 4.12 13.72 17.95
N ALA A 158 5.16 13.06 17.41
CA ALA A 158 5.23 11.62 17.33
C ALA A 158 5.22 10.97 18.73
N ARG A 159 5.99 11.50 19.69
CA ARG A 159 6.01 11.03 21.09
C ARG A 159 4.64 11.18 21.77
N VAL A 160 3.98 12.31 21.62
CA VAL A 160 2.62 12.53 22.16
C VAL A 160 1.67 11.49 21.59
N TYR A 161 1.76 11.21 20.29
CA TYR A 161 0.93 10.20 19.66
C TYR A 161 1.24 8.78 20.16
N VAL A 162 2.51 8.42 20.31
CA VAL A 162 2.92 7.11 20.86
C VAL A 162 2.38 6.93 22.29
N ARG A 163 2.54 7.94 23.16
CA ARG A 163 1.99 7.91 24.52
C ARG A 163 0.48 7.67 24.52
N LYS A 164 -0.25 8.37 23.65
CA LYS A 164 -1.69 8.13 23.48
C LYS A 164 -1.96 6.68 23.06
N CYS A 165 -1.22 6.15 22.08
CA CYS A 165 -1.39 4.76 21.67
C CYS A 165 -1.11 3.76 22.80
N LEU A 166 -0.15 4.04 23.67
CA LEU A 166 0.18 3.22 24.83
C LEU A 166 -0.94 3.26 25.88
N THR A 167 -1.54 4.42 26.15
CA THR A 167 -2.67 4.52 27.10
C THR A 167 -3.94 3.80 26.63
N GLU A 168 -4.06 3.57 25.32
CA GLU A 168 -5.17 2.82 24.72
C GLU A 168 -4.98 1.29 24.76
N VAL A 169 -3.88 0.79 25.32
CA VAL A 169 -3.60 -0.65 25.39
C VAL A 169 -4.51 -1.30 26.44
N VAL A 170 -5.39 -2.18 25.99
CA VAL A 170 -6.36 -2.93 26.83
C VAL A 170 -6.19 -4.45 26.74
N SER A 171 -5.17 -4.92 26.06
CA SER A 171 -4.79 -6.34 25.91
C SER A 171 -3.34 -6.44 25.45
N ASP A 172 -2.77 -7.64 25.49
CA ASP A 172 -1.45 -7.89 24.90
C ASP A 172 -1.37 -7.40 23.45
N LEU A 173 -0.32 -6.66 23.14
CA LEU A 173 -0.18 -5.95 21.86
C LEU A 173 1.28 -5.89 21.42
N ASP A 174 1.52 -6.30 20.19
CA ASP A 174 2.81 -6.12 19.53
C ASP A 174 2.80 -4.80 18.73
N PHE A 175 3.88 -4.04 18.80
CA PHE A 175 4.09 -2.81 18.02
C PHE A 175 5.15 -3.03 16.95
N VAL A 176 4.91 -2.39 15.82
CA VAL A 176 5.81 -2.28 14.66
C VAL A 176 5.87 -0.81 14.27
N THR A 177 7.06 -0.25 14.10
CA THR A 177 7.23 1.17 13.74
C THR A 177 8.48 1.40 12.91
N ASP A 178 8.49 2.50 12.17
CA ASP A 178 9.63 3.02 11.43
C ASP A 178 10.54 3.95 12.28
N GLN A 179 10.22 4.14 13.58
CA GLN A 179 11.05 4.86 14.56
C GLN A 179 11.16 4.06 15.86
N GLU A 180 11.99 3.03 15.85
CA GLU A 180 12.15 2.10 16.97
C GLU A 180 12.71 2.78 18.22
N ASP A 181 13.73 3.63 18.08
CA ASP A 181 14.36 4.31 19.20
C ASP A 181 13.37 5.20 19.96
N LEU A 182 12.54 5.95 19.24
CA LEU A 182 11.48 6.76 19.85
C LEU A 182 10.49 5.90 20.62
N MET A 183 10.09 4.78 20.04
CA MET A 183 9.16 3.86 20.68
C MET A 183 9.78 3.19 21.92
N LEU A 184 11.04 2.77 21.85
CA LEU A 184 11.79 2.20 22.98
C LEU A 184 11.88 3.17 24.14
N ASP A 185 12.17 4.46 23.85
CA ASP A 185 12.23 5.49 24.90
C ASP A 185 10.90 5.65 25.64
N GLU A 186 9.78 5.67 24.90
CA GLU A 186 8.46 5.79 25.51
C GLU A 186 8.08 4.53 26.30
N LEU A 187 8.47 3.35 25.82
CA LEU A 187 8.21 2.08 26.53
C LEU A 187 8.95 1.98 27.86
N LYS A 188 10.14 2.57 28.03
CA LYS A 188 10.88 2.59 29.30
C LYS A 188 10.07 3.19 30.46
N HIS A 189 9.19 4.13 30.15
CA HIS A 189 8.37 4.86 31.13
C HIS A 189 6.92 4.33 31.22
N PHE A 190 6.54 3.42 30.32
CA PHE A 190 5.20 2.87 30.26
C PHE A 190 5.03 1.71 31.24
N LYS A 191 4.00 1.81 32.10
CA LYS A 191 3.61 0.73 33.01
C LYS A 191 2.24 0.20 32.60
N SER A 192 2.16 -1.09 32.33
CA SER A 192 0.92 -1.76 31.94
C SER A 192 0.84 -3.14 32.59
N HIS A 193 -0.39 -3.60 32.83
CA HIS A 193 -0.68 -4.99 33.19
C HIS A 193 -0.64 -5.93 31.98
N PHE A 194 -0.69 -5.36 30.76
CA PHE A 194 -0.66 -6.10 29.51
C PHE A 194 0.77 -6.20 28.97
N LYS A 195 1.04 -7.28 28.28
CA LYS A 195 2.32 -7.46 27.61
C LYS A 195 2.37 -6.59 26.35
N VAL A 196 3.31 -5.66 26.34
CA VAL A 196 3.59 -4.79 25.18
C VAL A 196 4.98 -5.11 24.66
N ASN A 197 5.07 -5.52 23.40
CA ASN A 197 6.34 -5.82 22.78
C ASN A 197 6.56 -4.89 21.57
N LEU A 198 7.78 -4.41 21.42
CA LEU A 198 8.24 -3.82 20.17
C LEU A 198 8.95 -4.88 19.34
N ILE A 199 8.52 -5.07 18.10
CA ILE A 199 9.16 -5.97 17.16
C ILE A 199 10.15 -5.15 16.33
N PRO A 200 11.46 -5.46 16.35
CA PRO A 200 12.45 -4.76 15.55
C PRO A 200 12.19 -4.96 14.07
N THR A 201 12.18 -3.87 13.31
CA THR A 201 11.88 -3.87 11.87
C THR A 201 12.92 -3.14 11.02
N SER A 202 13.94 -2.55 11.65
CA SER A 202 14.99 -1.75 11.01
C SER A 202 15.74 -2.49 9.88
N HIS A 203 15.79 -3.83 9.95
CA HIS A 203 16.39 -4.70 8.94
C HIS A 203 15.39 -5.29 7.95
N MET A 204 14.08 -5.02 8.11
CA MET A 204 13.02 -5.62 7.31
C MET A 204 12.74 -4.79 6.06
N GLN A 205 12.53 -5.49 4.96
CA GLN A 205 11.96 -4.89 3.76
C GLN A 205 10.43 -4.86 3.82
N ALA A 206 9.80 -4.14 2.91
CA ALA A 206 8.35 -3.97 2.94
C ALA A 206 7.58 -5.30 2.88
N TRP A 207 8.06 -6.29 2.12
CA TRP A 207 7.43 -7.61 2.07
C TRP A 207 7.64 -8.44 3.35
N ASP A 208 8.75 -8.25 4.06
CA ASP A 208 8.96 -8.89 5.36
C ASP A 208 7.96 -8.35 6.39
N LEU A 209 7.67 -7.04 6.34
CA LEU A 209 6.63 -6.42 7.16
C LEU A 209 5.23 -6.95 6.81
N VAL A 210 4.92 -7.16 5.52
CA VAL A 210 3.67 -7.81 5.10
C VAL A 210 3.58 -9.21 5.66
N THR A 211 4.65 -9.99 5.56
CA THR A 211 4.73 -11.35 6.08
C THR A 211 4.50 -11.37 7.60
N LEU A 212 5.23 -10.53 8.33
CA LEU A 212 5.10 -10.38 9.78
C LEU A 212 3.65 -10.02 10.16
N MET A 213 3.10 -8.94 9.60
CA MET A 213 1.76 -8.48 9.96
C MET A 213 0.66 -9.46 9.54
N SER A 214 0.86 -10.26 8.48
CA SER A 214 -0.10 -11.28 8.08
C SER A 214 -0.28 -12.40 9.12
N SER A 215 0.67 -12.57 10.04
CA SER A 215 0.59 -13.54 11.14
C SER A 215 -0.37 -13.12 12.27
N TYR A 216 -0.98 -11.93 12.18
CA TYR A 216 -1.90 -11.41 13.19
C TYR A 216 -3.35 -11.43 12.70
N LYS A 217 -4.28 -11.69 13.63
CA LYS A 217 -5.73 -11.68 13.38
C LYS A 217 -6.25 -10.26 13.19
N GLN A 218 -5.62 -9.28 13.83
CA GLN A 218 -6.04 -7.88 13.82
C GLN A 218 -4.83 -6.96 13.64
N ILE A 219 -4.94 -6.04 12.69
CA ILE A 219 -3.93 -5.02 12.38
C ILE A 219 -4.52 -3.64 12.71
N ILE A 220 -3.83 -2.89 13.57
CA ILE A 220 -4.19 -1.52 13.96
C ILE A 220 -3.18 -0.58 13.30
N THR A 221 -3.64 0.50 12.65
CA THR A 221 -2.74 1.46 11.99
C THR A 221 -3.23 2.90 12.08
N ASN A 222 -2.29 3.84 12.05
CA ASN A 222 -2.57 5.27 11.95
C ASN A 222 -2.85 5.76 10.52
N GLY A 223 -3.12 4.86 9.58
CA GLY A 223 -3.49 5.21 8.20
C GLY A 223 -2.40 4.92 7.16
N SER A 224 -1.37 4.13 7.52
CA SER A 224 -0.41 3.64 6.53
C SER A 224 -1.08 2.65 5.56
N THR A 225 -0.68 2.72 4.29
CA THR A 225 -1.23 1.86 3.22
C THR A 225 -0.73 0.43 3.24
N LEU A 226 0.48 0.20 3.78
CA LEU A 226 1.07 -1.14 3.82
C LEU A 226 0.27 -2.10 4.74
N PRO A 227 -0.06 -1.73 6.01
CA PRO A 227 -0.90 -2.55 6.87
C PRO A 227 -2.30 -2.80 6.28
N MET A 228 -2.87 -1.81 5.59
CA MET A 228 -4.16 -1.96 4.92
C MET A 228 -4.09 -3.03 3.83
N TRP A 229 -3.05 -3.01 2.99
CA TRP A 229 -2.84 -4.06 2.00
C TRP A 229 -2.59 -5.42 2.61
N THR A 230 -1.82 -5.48 3.72
CA THR A 230 -1.64 -6.73 4.45
C THR A 230 -2.99 -7.31 4.89
N ALA A 231 -3.85 -6.46 5.47
CA ALA A 231 -5.19 -6.89 5.89
C ALA A 231 -6.07 -7.35 4.71
N ILE A 232 -6.00 -6.68 3.55
CA ILE A 232 -6.70 -7.10 2.34
C ILE A 232 -6.19 -8.47 1.88
N LEU A 233 -4.89 -8.65 1.78
CA LEU A 233 -4.27 -9.86 1.25
C LEU A 233 -4.49 -11.08 2.17
N ALA A 234 -4.30 -10.90 3.47
CA ALA A 234 -4.45 -11.94 4.49
C ALA A 234 -5.89 -12.15 4.95
N LYS A 235 -6.83 -11.29 4.53
CA LYS A 235 -8.23 -11.28 5.01
C LYS A 235 -8.35 -11.13 6.53
N THR A 236 -7.49 -10.32 7.12
CA THR A 236 -7.49 -10.02 8.55
C THR A 236 -8.26 -8.73 8.86
N GLU A 237 -8.61 -8.55 10.12
CA GLU A 237 -9.30 -7.35 10.56
C GLU A 237 -8.37 -6.13 10.54
N LEU A 238 -8.88 -4.99 10.04
CA LEU A 238 -8.18 -3.70 10.04
C LEU A 238 -8.90 -2.71 10.95
N ILE A 239 -8.15 -2.11 11.89
CA ILE A 239 -8.59 -0.97 12.68
C ILE A 239 -7.75 0.24 12.27
N THR A 240 -8.40 1.30 11.83
CA THR A 240 -7.74 2.55 11.45
C THR A 240 -8.64 3.74 11.72
N SER A 241 -8.05 4.86 12.12
CA SER A 241 -8.74 6.15 12.25
C SER A 241 -9.00 6.83 10.90
N ASN A 242 -8.34 6.39 9.84
CA ASN A 242 -8.54 6.92 8.49
C ASN A 242 -9.81 6.32 7.88
N LYS A 243 -10.90 7.12 7.85
CA LYS A 243 -12.21 6.69 7.33
C LYS A 243 -12.15 6.22 5.87
N ASN A 244 -11.36 6.87 5.02
CA ASN A 244 -11.22 6.49 3.61
C ASN A 244 -10.54 5.13 3.48
N HIS A 245 -9.47 4.87 4.24
CA HIS A 245 -8.81 3.58 4.26
C HIS A 245 -9.72 2.47 4.80
N PHE A 246 -10.49 2.76 5.85
CA PHE A 246 -11.45 1.79 6.38
C PHE A 246 -12.53 1.44 5.35
N ALA A 247 -13.11 2.44 4.69
CA ALA A 247 -14.13 2.23 3.67
C ALA A 247 -13.59 1.41 2.48
N LEU A 248 -12.38 1.74 2.01
CA LEU A 248 -11.74 1.04 0.91
C LEU A 248 -11.37 -0.41 1.30
N TRP A 249 -10.79 -0.62 2.50
CA TRP A 249 -10.50 -1.96 3.01
C TRP A 249 -11.79 -2.79 3.12
N SER A 250 -12.84 -2.23 3.72
CA SER A 250 -14.14 -2.92 3.90
C SER A 250 -14.75 -3.35 2.57
N LYS A 251 -14.56 -2.56 1.50
CA LYS A 251 -14.95 -2.94 0.15
C LYS A 251 -14.08 -4.07 -0.40
N LEU A 252 -12.75 -3.88 -0.36
CA LEU A 252 -11.81 -4.76 -1.06
C LEU A 252 -11.60 -6.12 -0.36
N VAL A 253 -11.75 -6.20 0.97
CA VAL A 253 -11.58 -7.46 1.71
C VAL A 253 -12.71 -8.45 1.46
N ARG A 254 -13.91 -7.94 1.16
CA ARG A 254 -15.10 -8.76 0.89
C ARG A 254 -15.09 -9.40 -0.51
N LEU A 255 -14.34 -8.82 -1.42
CA LEU A 255 -14.11 -9.32 -2.77
C LEU A 255 -12.97 -10.35 -2.78
#